data_abf64154cacf9063f1e54d813380e18e
#
_entry.id   abf64154cacf9063f1e54d813380e18e
#
_cell.length_a   1.000
_cell.length_b   1.000
_cell.length_c   1.000
_cell.angle_alpha   90.00
_cell.angle_beta   90.00
_cell.angle_gamma   90.00
#
_symmetry.space_group_name_H-M   'P 1'
#
loop_
_entity.id
_entity.type
_entity.pdbx_description
1 polymer ?
#
loop_
_entity_poly.entity_id
_entity_poly.type
_entity_poly.pdbx_seq_one_letter_code
_entity_poly.pdbx_strand_id
1 'polypeptide(L)'
;MGILFNRKAVGCSLLVFIKGRELIVLDVLSEGLLTEEEKLKRNGLLARKPYIAKKLANISAMEARGEISPIIRLEKSYLCNFQCTHCSAEYYMDRHLDKVLHVTDDRKKIDIAKIKDISKEADELGLARFVITGGEPLVMRDLDEVVAAIDPEKHYVIVDTNGWFLDDDKAKHLKSIGVEKIQLSLDSLVEEEHDDFRNKPGSYKRVMRAIDSTVNAGLNLLLSTVLIRGQPKTQAFLDLCQFATDRNVGLYVSYAKPTGSCTDHPEFVITKEDADILRQLESKYKVFTHMTPSYGSFKGCITVKGIITVTSTGEITPCPYIDFSIGNLYENSLKEILDRGMRNPWLGPHRPDCLIGEDPKFIKIHTEKTTGAKHLPLPWGQGFSGDDSLID
;
A
#
# COMPACT_ATOMS: atom_id res chain seq x y z
N MET A 1 31.79 22.69 22.53
CA MET A 1 30.70 22.51 21.56
C MET A 1 31.38 22.44 20.20
N GLY A 2 31.66 21.20 19.74
CA GLY A 2 32.40 20.96 18.49
C GLY A 2 31.46 20.29 17.50
N ILE A 3 31.28 20.89 16.33
CA ILE A 3 30.52 20.36 15.21
C ILE A 3 31.50 19.62 14.30
N LEU A 4 31.40 18.30 14.20
CA LEU A 4 32.19 17.51 13.26
C LEU A 4 31.32 17.25 12.00
N PHE A 5 31.75 17.85 10.87
CA PHE A 5 31.19 17.53 9.55
C PHE A 5 31.92 16.33 8.95
N ASN A 6 31.22 15.27 8.70
CA ASN A 6 31.72 14.16 7.88
C ASN A 6 31.08 14.22 6.49
N ARG A 7 31.85 14.66 5.50
CA ARG A 7 31.47 14.69 4.09
C ARG A 7 31.93 13.39 3.44
N LYS A 8 31.11 12.33 3.50
CA LYS A 8 31.12 11.25 2.48
C LYS A 8 29.80 10.47 2.54
N ALA A 9 29.19 10.33 1.38
CA ALA A 9 27.94 9.61 1.08
C ALA A 9 26.64 10.41 1.26
N VAL A 10 25.82 10.27 0.27
CA VAL A 10 24.46 10.79 0.10
C VAL A 10 23.61 10.48 1.35
N GLY A 11 23.34 11.52 2.16
CA GLY A 11 22.53 11.43 3.37
C GLY A 11 23.25 12.05 4.59
N CYS A 12 23.06 13.34 4.83
CA CYS A 12 23.66 14.03 5.98
C CYS A 12 22.69 13.99 7.16
N SER A 13 22.91 13.08 8.12
CA SER A 13 22.19 13.07 9.40
C SER A 13 22.91 13.96 10.40
N LEU A 14 22.20 14.94 10.98
CA LEU A 14 22.73 15.78 12.06
C LEU A 14 22.47 15.09 13.40
N LEU A 15 23.53 14.67 14.06
CA LEU A 15 23.50 14.18 15.45
C LEU A 15 23.42 15.36 16.42
N VAL A 16 22.27 15.59 17.04
CA VAL A 16 22.12 16.59 18.10
C VAL A 16 22.22 15.89 19.45
N PHE A 17 23.29 16.16 20.19
CA PHE A 17 23.47 15.71 21.57
C PHE A 17 22.76 16.65 22.53
N ILE A 18 21.71 16.18 23.19
CA ILE A 18 21.12 16.84 24.36
C ILE A 18 21.54 16.04 25.59
N LYS A 19 22.20 16.76 26.51
CA LYS A 19 22.77 16.20 27.75
C LYS A 19 21.70 15.38 28.52
N GLY A 20 21.85 14.07 28.56
CA GLY A 20 21.14 13.17 29.49
C GLY A 20 19.83 12.56 29.00
N ARG A 21 19.49 12.54 27.68
CA ARG A 21 18.35 11.82 27.11
C ARG A 21 18.70 11.18 25.75
N GLU A 22 18.00 10.07 25.42
CA GLU A 22 18.21 9.29 24.20
C GLU A 22 18.30 10.12 22.93
N LEU A 23 19.22 9.73 22.04
CA LEU A 23 19.42 10.32 20.73
C LEU A 23 18.16 10.20 19.87
N ILE A 24 17.54 11.32 19.51
CA ILE A 24 16.58 11.38 18.43
C ILE A 24 17.36 11.78 17.18
N VAL A 25 17.60 10.83 16.27
CA VAL A 25 18.10 11.12 14.93
C VAL A 25 16.91 11.67 14.13
N LEU A 26 16.82 12.98 14.04
CA LEU A 26 15.93 13.64 13.08
C LEU A 26 16.64 13.68 11.73
N ASP A 27 16.01 13.16 10.69
CA ASP A 27 16.50 13.27 9.32
C ASP A 27 16.37 14.75 8.86
N VAL A 28 17.43 15.51 9.06
CA VAL A 28 17.48 16.97 8.75
C VAL A 28 17.36 17.24 7.24
N LEU A 29 17.63 16.26 6.38
CA LEU A 29 17.50 16.44 4.94
C LEU A 29 16.02 16.43 4.48
N SER A 30 15.15 15.75 5.19
CA SER A 30 13.72 15.77 4.88
C SER A 30 13.02 17.05 5.36
N GLU A 31 13.52 17.70 6.40
CA GLU A 31 12.90 18.93 6.96
C GLU A 31 12.96 20.13 6.00
N GLY A 32 14.02 20.23 5.19
CA GLY A 32 14.16 21.29 4.18
C GLY A 32 13.25 21.14 2.96
N LEU A 33 12.71 19.93 2.75
CA LEU A 33 11.84 19.58 1.62
C LEU A 33 10.36 19.58 1.99
N LEU A 34 10.01 19.58 3.30
CA LEU A 34 8.62 19.57 3.75
C LEU A 34 8.02 20.97 3.69
N THR A 35 6.79 21.04 3.21
CA THR A 35 5.96 22.25 3.33
C THR A 35 5.65 22.52 4.82
N GLU A 36 5.27 23.77 5.15
CA GLU A 36 4.89 24.12 6.53
C GLU A 36 3.68 23.30 7.00
N GLU A 37 2.75 22.96 6.11
CA GLU A 37 1.60 22.09 6.43
C GLU A 37 2.05 20.67 6.76
N GLU A 38 2.99 20.10 6.02
CA GLU A 38 3.54 18.76 6.29
C GLU A 38 4.30 18.73 7.62
N LYS A 39 5.04 19.78 7.94
CA LYS A 39 5.67 19.96 9.25
C LYS A 39 4.64 20.03 10.38
N LEU A 40 3.54 20.77 10.17
CA LEU A 40 2.46 20.87 11.13
C LEU A 40 1.77 19.51 11.37
N LYS A 41 1.48 18.75 10.30
CA LYS A 41 0.94 17.38 10.38
C LYS A 41 1.87 16.44 11.15
N ARG A 42 3.17 16.48 10.85
CA ARG A 42 4.19 15.69 11.55
C ARG A 42 4.30 16.05 13.03
N ASN A 43 4.34 17.34 13.36
CA ASN A 43 4.38 17.81 14.74
C ASN A 43 3.09 17.47 15.51
N GLY A 44 1.94 17.56 14.85
CA GLY A 44 0.67 17.14 15.41
C GLY A 44 0.62 15.63 15.72
N LEU A 45 1.19 14.79 14.85
CA LEU A 45 1.31 13.35 15.10
C LEU A 45 2.28 13.09 16.27
N LEU A 46 3.43 13.75 16.29
CA LEU A 46 4.41 13.62 17.38
C LEU A 46 3.82 13.99 18.75
N ALA A 47 3.01 15.04 18.80
CA ALA A 47 2.35 15.47 20.03
C ALA A 47 1.27 14.47 20.52
N ARG A 48 0.51 13.86 19.62
CA ARG A 48 -0.59 12.94 19.96
C ARG A 48 -0.14 11.50 20.11
N LYS A 49 0.76 11.02 19.23
CA LYS A 49 1.21 9.64 19.12
C LYS A 49 2.75 9.55 18.99
N PRO A 50 3.50 9.91 20.02
CA PRO A 50 4.97 10.00 19.97
C PRO A 50 5.63 8.65 19.63
N TYR A 51 5.06 7.53 20.07
CA TYR A 51 5.58 6.20 19.77
C TYR A 51 5.55 5.90 18.27
N ILE A 52 4.43 6.15 17.61
CA ILE A 52 4.28 5.98 16.17
C ILE A 52 5.19 6.94 15.41
N ALA A 53 5.23 8.20 15.83
CA ALA A 53 6.09 9.20 15.19
C ALA A 53 7.58 8.79 15.25
N LYS A 54 8.04 8.20 16.36
CA LYS A 54 9.39 7.64 16.50
C LYS A 54 9.62 6.47 15.53
N LYS A 55 8.66 5.53 15.42
CA LYS A 55 8.75 4.40 14.47
C LYS A 55 8.83 4.89 13.03
N LEU A 56 7.98 5.84 12.64
CA LEU A 56 7.99 6.42 11.28
C LEU A 56 9.30 7.15 10.97
N ALA A 57 9.85 7.90 11.94
CA ALA A 57 11.13 8.57 11.78
C ALA A 57 12.31 7.59 11.68
N ASN A 58 12.19 6.39 12.23
CA ASN A 58 13.24 5.37 12.18
C ASN A 58 13.28 4.58 10.86
N ILE A 59 12.26 4.68 10.01
CA ILE A 59 12.18 3.91 8.75
C ILE A 59 13.41 4.14 7.88
N SER A 60 13.78 5.41 7.63
CA SER A 60 14.95 5.74 6.81
C SER A 60 16.26 5.20 7.40
N ALA A 61 16.37 5.16 8.73
CA ALA A 61 17.55 4.60 9.41
C ALA A 61 17.58 3.06 9.29
N MET A 62 16.44 2.39 9.37
CA MET A 62 16.34 0.94 9.14
C MET A 62 16.77 0.59 7.72
N GLU A 63 16.25 1.30 6.73
CA GLU A 63 16.59 1.09 5.32
C GLU A 63 18.07 1.35 5.03
N ALA A 64 18.66 2.37 5.64
CA ALA A 64 20.11 2.66 5.53
C ALA A 64 20.99 1.51 6.08
N ARG A 65 20.47 0.72 7.03
CA ARG A 65 21.13 -0.50 7.54
C ARG A 65 20.81 -1.77 6.74
N GLY A 66 20.00 -1.65 5.67
CA GLY A 66 19.52 -2.79 4.90
C GLY A 66 18.38 -3.57 5.57
N GLU A 67 17.78 -3.02 6.62
CA GLU A 67 16.60 -3.56 7.28
C GLU A 67 15.35 -3.18 6.49
N ILE A 68 14.36 -4.07 6.48
CA ILE A 68 13.09 -3.84 5.78
C ILE A 68 12.05 -3.25 6.72
N SER A 69 11.18 -2.39 6.19
CA SER A 69 10.07 -1.80 6.94
C SER A 69 8.78 -1.80 6.10
N PRO A 70 8.24 -3.00 5.78
CA PRO A 70 7.07 -3.06 4.93
C PRO A 70 5.83 -2.43 5.58
N ILE A 71 5.01 -1.83 4.72
CA ILE A 71 3.61 -1.55 5.04
C ILE A 71 2.87 -2.88 5.05
N ILE A 72 2.09 -3.15 6.07
CA ILE A 72 1.22 -4.32 6.14
C ILE A 72 -0.14 -3.93 5.57
N ARG A 73 -0.47 -4.44 4.37
CA ARG A 73 -1.82 -4.38 3.82
C ARG A 73 -2.63 -5.53 4.40
N LEU A 74 -3.70 -5.23 5.09
CA LEU A 74 -4.59 -6.21 5.71
C LEU A 74 -5.87 -6.32 4.88
N GLU A 75 -6.04 -7.43 4.19
CA GLU A 75 -7.21 -7.78 3.38
C GLU A 75 -8.07 -8.81 4.13
N LYS A 76 -8.66 -8.38 5.25
CA LYS A 76 -9.47 -9.26 6.10
C LYS A 76 -10.70 -9.81 5.36
N SER A 77 -11.26 -9.03 4.44
CA SER A 77 -12.46 -9.37 3.68
C SER A 77 -12.36 -8.89 2.25
N TYR A 78 -12.87 -9.70 1.32
CA TYR A 78 -13.02 -9.31 -0.09
C TYR A 78 -14.45 -8.89 -0.44
N LEU A 79 -15.33 -8.71 0.54
CA LEU A 79 -16.66 -8.14 0.32
C LEU A 79 -16.54 -6.70 -0.19
N CYS A 80 -17.19 -6.40 -1.30
CA CYS A 80 -17.18 -5.07 -1.92
C CYS A 80 -18.54 -4.72 -2.51
N ASN A 81 -18.91 -3.44 -2.42
CA ASN A 81 -20.11 -2.90 -3.02
C ASN A 81 -19.92 -2.41 -4.47
N PHE A 82 -18.70 -2.57 -5.05
CA PHE A 82 -18.36 -2.24 -6.44
C PHE A 82 -17.92 -3.49 -7.21
N GLN A 83 -17.87 -3.35 -8.56
CA GLN A 83 -17.37 -4.34 -9.51
C GLN A 83 -16.51 -3.65 -10.55
N CYS A 84 -15.39 -3.05 -10.09
CA CYS A 84 -14.50 -2.26 -10.93
C CYS A 84 -13.90 -3.09 -12.06
N THR A 85 -13.77 -2.51 -13.26
CA THR A 85 -13.20 -3.17 -14.43
C THR A 85 -11.72 -3.54 -14.29
N HIS A 86 -11.02 -2.88 -13.35
CA HIS A 86 -9.58 -3.04 -13.08
C HIS A 86 -9.27 -3.68 -11.73
N CYS A 87 -10.26 -4.38 -11.11
CA CYS A 87 -10.11 -4.88 -9.75
C CYS A 87 -9.03 -5.96 -9.64
N SER A 88 -7.92 -5.66 -8.94
CA SER A 88 -6.85 -6.63 -8.71
C SER A 88 -7.25 -7.77 -7.76
N ALA A 89 -8.26 -7.54 -6.91
CA ALA A 89 -8.75 -8.53 -5.95
C ALA A 89 -9.91 -9.39 -6.49
N GLU A 90 -10.28 -9.28 -7.77
CA GLU A 90 -11.46 -9.99 -8.32
C GLU A 90 -11.41 -11.49 -8.08
N TYR A 91 -10.24 -12.11 -8.27
CA TYR A 91 -10.08 -13.57 -8.12
C TYR A 91 -10.16 -14.07 -6.67
N TYR A 92 -10.15 -13.16 -5.69
CA TYR A 92 -10.35 -13.48 -4.28
C TYR A 92 -11.81 -13.29 -3.82
N MET A 93 -12.67 -12.71 -4.67
CA MET A 93 -14.03 -12.40 -4.29
C MET A 93 -14.93 -13.63 -4.42
N ASP A 94 -15.84 -13.82 -3.45
CA ASP A 94 -16.79 -14.93 -3.47
C ASP A 94 -17.61 -14.99 -4.77
N ARG A 95 -17.94 -13.84 -5.34
CA ARG A 95 -18.66 -13.77 -6.63
C ARG A 95 -17.86 -14.38 -7.79
N HIS A 96 -16.54 -14.30 -7.78
CA HIS A 96 -15.68 -14.93 -8.79
C HIS A 96 -15.51 -16.42 -8.48
N LEU A 97 -15.25 -16.77 -7.23
CA LEU A 97 -15.05 -18.14 -6.79
C LEU A 97 -16.30 -18.99 -7.05
N ASP A 98 -17.49 -18.51 -6.66
CA ASP A 98 -18.75 -19.23 -6.82
C ASP A 98 -19.23 -19.23 -8.27
N LYS A 99 -19.35 -18.05 -8.91
CA LYS A 99 -19.99 -17.91 -10.21
C LYS A 99 -19.12 -18.29 -11.41
N VAL A 100 -17.80 -18.11 -11.32
CA VAL A 100 -16.87 -18.34 -12.43
C VAL A 100 -16.12 -19.65 -12.26
N LEU A 101 -15.58 -19.92 -11.09
CA LEU A 101 -14.78 -21.11 -10.81
C LEU A 101 -15.60 -22.26 -10.20
N HIS A 102 -16.85 -22.00 -9.76
CA HIS A 102 -17.73 -22.97 -9.09
C HIS A 102 -17.06 -23.63 -7.88
N VAL A 103 -16.33 -22.85 -7.09
CA VAL A 103 -15.66 -23.32 -5.87
C VAL A 103 -16.04 -22.42 -4.69
N THR A 104 -15.99 -23.00 -3.49
CA THR A 104 -16.07 -22.27 -2.23
C THR A 104 -14.70 -22.19 -1.59
N ASP A 105 -14.40 -21.09 -0.89
CA ASP A 105 -13.17 -20.96 -0.14
C ASP A 105 -13.40 -21.32 1.33
N ASP A 106 -13.19 -22.61 1.64
CA ASP A 106 -13.36 -23.19 2.98
C ASP A 106 -12.12 -22.99 3.88
N ARG A 107 -11.09 -22.30 3.41
CA ARG A 107 -9.89 -22.02 4.22
C ARG A 107 -10.24 -21.16 5.43
N LYS A 108 -9.53 -21.42 6.52
CA LYS A 108 -9.70 -20.66 7.77
C LYS A 108 -9.45 -19.17 7.51
N LYS A 109 -10.42 -18.34 7.85
CA LYS A 109 -10.27 -16.87 7.74
C LYS A 109 -9.63 -16.30 9.00
N ILE A 110 -8.86 -15.20 8.83
CA ILE A 110 -8.29 -14.47 9.96
C ILE A 110 -9.40 -13.84 10.81
N ASP A 111 -9.27 -13.99 12.11
CA ASP A 111 -10.15 -13.40 13.11
C ASP A 111 -9.44 -12.23 13.84
N ILE A 112 -10.17 -11.61 14.74
CA ILE A 112 -9.66 -10.48 15.54
C ILE A 112 -8.46 -10.89 16.41
N ALA A 113 -8.44 -12.13 16.93
CA ALA A 113 -7.33 -12.63 17.73
C ALA A 113 -6.05 -12.74 16.87
N LYS A 114 -6.16 -13.29 15.65
CA LYS A 114 -5.02 -13.36 14.73
C LYS A 114 -4.51 -11.98 14.32
N ILE A 115 -5.39 -10.98 14.15
CA ILE A 115 -4.97 -9.60 13.86
C ILE A 115 -4.18 -9.00 15.03
N LYS A 116 -4.57 -9.28 16.27
CA LYS A 116 -3.79 -8.86 17.46
C LYS A 116 -2.40 -9.50 17.49
N ASP A 117 -2.29 -10.78 17.14
CA ASP A 117 -0.99 -11.47 17.06
C ASP A 117 -0.10 -10.82 15.99
N ILE A 118 -0.65 -10.55 14.79
CA ILE A 118 0.05 -9.87 13.70
C ILE A 118 0.53 -8.48 14.14
N SER A 119 -0.34 -7.72 14.80
CA SER A 119 0.00 -6.38 15.32
C SER A 119 1.16 -6.45 16.33
N LYS A 120 1.13 -7.42 17.23
CA LYS A 120 2.19 -7.63 18.20
C LYS A 120 3.52 -7.97 17.52
N GLU A 121 3.54 -8.94 16.62
CA GLU A 121 4.76 -9.30 15.88
C GLU A 121 5.29 -8.12 15.05
N ALA A 122 4.39 -7.36 14.41
CA ALA A 122 4.76 -6.16 13.67
C ALA A 122 5.40 -5.08 14.56
N ASP A 123 4.88 -4.89 15.77
CA ASP A 123 5.43 -3.96 16.75
C ASP A 123 6.83 -4.39 17.22
N GLU A 124 7.03 -5.66 17.51
CA GLU A 124 8.33 -6.25 17.89
C GLU A 124 9.37 -6.07 16.77
N LEU A 125 8.95 -6.12 15.51
CA LEU A 125 9.80 -5.88 14.34
C LEU A 125 9.97 -4.38 14.00
N GLY A 126 9.37 -3.47 14.77
CA GLY A 126 9.44 -2.03 14.53
C GLY A 126 8.61 -1.54 13.34
N LEU A 127 7.71 -2.37 12.77
CA LEU A 127 6.86 -1.99 11.65
C LEU A 127 5.81 -0.98 12.10
N ALA A 128 5.67 0.10 11.33
CA ALA A 128 4.90 1.27 11.78
C ALA A 128 3.51 1.38 11.17
N ARG A 129 3.24 0.74 10.03
CA ARG A 129 2.10 1.09 9.16
C ARG A 129 1.22 -0.10 8.82
N PHE A 130 -0.09 0.07 9.03
CA PHE A 130 -1.13 -0.83 8.54
C PHE A 130 -2.06 -0.12 7.58
N VAL A 131 -2.41 -0.79 6.49
CA VAL A 131 -3.44 -0.35 5.54
C VAL A 131 -4.57 -1.38 5.57
N ILE A 132 -5.73 -1.00 6.03
CA ILE A 132 -6.94 -1.82 5.97
C ILE A 132 -7.54 -1.65 4.57
N THR A 133 -7.70 -2.76 3.86
CA THR A 133 -8.14 -2.80 2.47
C THR A 133 -8.76 -4.18 2.14
N GLY A 134 -8.73 -4.62 0.89
CA GLY A 134 -9.29 -5.90 0.42
C GLY A 134 -10.38 -5.66 -0.62
N GLY A 135 -11.65 -5.96 -0.28
CA GLY A 135 -12.82 -5.44 -1.00
C GLY A 135 -13.03 -3.96 -0.66
N GLU A 136 -14.11 -3.65 0.05
CA GLU A 136 -14.35 -2.31 0.59
C GLU A 136 -14.39 -2.37 2.12
N PRO A 137 -13.42 -1.74 2.82
CA PRO A 137 -13.38 -1.79 4.28
C PRO A 137 -14.62 -1.22 4.97
N LEU A 138 -15.24 -0.20 4.38
CA LEU A 138 -16.40 0.46 5.01
C LEU A 138 -17.71 -0.35 4.93
N VAL A 139 -17.70 -1.54 4.29
CA VAL A 139 -18.81 -2.51 4.38
C VAL A 139 -18.59 -3.55 5.48
N MET A 140 -17.40 -3.65 6.05
CA MET A 140 -17.14 -4.58 7.15
C MET A 140 -17.89 -4.13 8.41
N ARG A 141 -18.58 -5.08 9.06
CA ARG A 141 -19.33 -4.81 10.29
C ARG A 141 -18.43 -4.69 11.51
N ASP A 142 -17.27 -5.34 11.45
CA ASP A 142 -16.28 -5.43 12.53
C ASP A 142 -15.03 -4.56 12.27
N LEU A 143 -15.18 -3.49 11.47
CA LEU A 143 -14.07 -2.58 11.16
C LEU A 143 -13.47 -1.94 12.42
N ASP A 144 -14.32 -1.57 13.37
CA ASP A 144 -13.88 -0.95 14.64
C ASP A 144 -13.02 -1.92 15.45
N GLU A 145 -13.42 -3.19 15.52
CA GLU A 145 -12.67 -4.25 16.19
C GLU A 145 -11.34 -4.54 15.46
N VAL A 146 -11.33 -4.46 14.12
CA VAL A 146 -10.10 -4.59 13.33
C VAL A 146 -9.14 -3.46 13.64
N VAL A 147 -9.61 -2.21 13.67
CA VAL A 147 -8.78 -1.04 14.03
C VAL A 147 -8.24 -1.19 15.45
N ALA A 148 -9.09 -1.57 16.40
CA ALA A 148 -8.68 -1.79 17.79
C ALA A 148 -7.65 -2.93 17.92
N ALA A 149 -7.79 -4.01 17.12
CA ALA A 149 -6.86 -5.14 17.11
C ALA A 149 -5.48 -4.78 16.53
N ILE A 150 -5.42 -3.86 15.57
CA ILE A 150 -4.17 -3.31 15.04
C ILE A 150 -3.43 -2.46 16.08
N ASP A 151 -4.12 -1.94 17.09
CA ASP A 151 -3.59 -1.05 18.12
C ASP A 151 -3.11 0.29 17.52
N PRO A 152 -4.02 1.27 17.35
CA PRO A 152 -3.70 2.58 16.76
C PRO A 152 -2.83 3.46 17.66
N GLU A 153 -2.46 3.03 18.87
CA GLU A 153 -1.43 3.68 19.69
C GLU A 153 -0.01 3.20 19.32
N LYS A 154 0.10 2.04 18.64
CA LYS A 154 1.35 1.44 18.21
C LYS A 154 1.60 1.53 16.71
N HIS A 155 0.54 1.65 15.92
CA HIS A 155 0.61 1.64 14.46
C HIS A 155 -0.14 2.80 13.83
N TYR A 156 0.40 3.29 12.71
CA TYR A 156 -0.23 4.29 11.86
C TYR A 156 -1.25 3.58 10.97
N VAL A 157 -2.53 3.73 11.31
CA VAL A 157 -3.63 3.05 10.61
C VAL A 157 -4.13 3.89 9.44
N ILE A 158 -4.19 3.25 8.28
CA ILE A 158 -4.68 3.80 7.01
C ILE A 158 -5.87 2.96 6.56
N VAL A 159 -6.89 3.58 5.98
CA VAL A 159 -8.02 2.88 5.35
C VAL A 159 -8.05 3.26 3.87
N ASP A 160 -7.95 2.25 2.99
CA ASP A 160 -8.16 2.39 1.55
C ASP A 160 -9.65 2.18 1.26
N THR A 161 -10.33 3.15 0.64
CA THR A 161 -11.78 3.06 0.39
C THR A 161 -12.17 3.66 -0.95
N ASN A 162 -13.24 3.14 -1.54
CA ASN A 162 -13.89 3.73 -2.70
C ASN A 162 -14.71 4.99 -2.36
N GLY A 163 -14.82 5.36 -1.08
CA GLY A 163 -15.47 6.57 -0.62
C GLY A 163 -17.00 6.55 -0.61
N TRP A 164 -17.65 5.47 -1.05
CA TRP A 164 -19.11 5.42 -1.17
C TRP A 164 -19.85 5.66 0.15
N PHE A 165 -19.33 5.10 1.23
CA PHE A 165 -19.91 5.19 2.57
C PHE A 165 -19.21 6.21 3.47
N LEU A 166 -18.28 7.00 2.94
CA LEU A 166 -17.51 7.96 3.70
C LEU A 166 -18.19 9.33 3.65
N ASP A 167 -19.03 9.61 4.63
CA ASP A 167 -19.60 10.92 4.91
C ASP A 167 -18.96 11.57 6.14
N ASP A 168 -19.43 12.75 6.55
CA ASP A 168 -18.87 13.52 7.66
C ASP A 168 -18.88 12.75 8.99
N ASP A 169 -19.97 12.04 9.27
CA ASP A 169 -20.10 11.26 10.51
C ASP A 169 -19.18 10.04 10.50
N LYS A 170 -19.10 9.32 9.38
CA LYS A 170 -18.19 8.19 9.23
C LYS A 170 -16.73 8.64 9.30
N ALA A 171 -16.37 9.77 8.68
CA ALA A 171 -15.03 10.32 8.75
C ALA A 171 -14.62 10.72 10.18
N LYS A 172 -15.49 11.39 10.92
CA LYS A 172 -15.29 11.72 12.34
C LYS A 172 -15.17 10.45 13.20
N HIS A 173 -16.03 9.46 12.95
CA HIS A 173 -15.98 8.18 13.64
C HIS A 173 -14.64 7.46 13.41
N LEU A 174 -14.19 7.31 12.15
CA LEU A 174 -12.90 6.71 11.84
C LEU A 174 -11.75 7.42 12.54
N LYS A 175 -11.78 8.76 12.58
CA LYS A 175 -10.80 9.53 13.34
C LYS A 175 -10.83 9.21 14.83
N SER A 176 -12.02 9.09 15.41
CA SER A 176 -12.19 8.83 16.84
C SER A 176 -11.69 7.46 17.28
N ILE A 177 -11.76 6.45 16.42
CA ILE A 177 -11.26 5.10 16.68
C ILE A 177 -9.76 4.92 16.35
N GLY A 178 -9.09 5.98 15.89
CA GLY A 178 -7.63 6.01 15.75
C GLY A 178 -7.09 5.86 14.34
N VAL A 179 -7.93 5.88 13.29
CA VAL A 179 -7.48 6.00 11.89
C VAL A 179 -6.80 7.34 11.70
N GLU A 180 -5.64 7.35 11.05
CA GLU A 180 -4.85 8.56 10.81
C GLU A 180 -4.91 9.06 9.36
N LYS A 181 -5.15 8.15 8.40
CA LYS A 181 -5.18 8.49 6.98
C LYS A 181 -6.28 7.73 6.26
N ILE A 182 -6.91 8.41 5.33
CA ILE A 182 -7.78 7.81 4.32
C ILE A 182 -7.09 7.88 2.96
N GLN A 183 -7.07 6.79 2.24
CA GLN A 183 -6.70 6.71 0.84
C GLN A 183 -7.97 6.52 0.03
N LEU A 184 -8.32 7.54 -0.77
CA LEU A 184 -9.53 7.57 -1.58
C LEU A 184 -9.24 7.25 -3.04
N SER A 185 -10.04 6.40 -3.61
CA SER A 185 -9.94 6.00 -5.02
C SER A 185 -10.62 7.03 -5.93
N LEU A 186 -9.82 7.77 -6.72
CA LEU A 186 -10.29 8.74 -7.72
C LEU A 186 -9.52 8.56 -9.03
N ASP A 187 -10.21 8.15 -10.11
CA ASP A 187 -9.53 7.79 -11.36
C ASP A 187 -9.64 8.85 -12.45
N SER A 188 -10.68 9.68 -12.43
CA SER A 188 -10.87 10.81 -13.34
C SER A 188 -11.62 11.94 -12.65
N LEU A 189 -11.44 13.17 -13.14
CA LEU A 189 -12.27 14.32 -12.79
C LEU A 189 -13.53 14.44 -13.66
N VAL A 190 -13.65 13.58 -14.67
CA VAL A 190 -14.87 13.44 -15.49
C VAL A 190 -15.74 12.38 -14.84
N GLU A 191 -16.96 12.76 -14.44
CA GLU A 191 -17.89 11.90 -13.69
C GLU A 191 -18.14 10.57 -14.41
N GLU A 192 -18.45 10.63 -15.71
CA GLU A 192 -18.75 9.45 -16.53
C GLU A 192 -17.55 8.50 -16.62
N GLU A 193 -16.34 9.01 -16.85
CA GLU A 193 -15.13 8.19 -16.92
C GLU A 193 -14.84 7.48 -15.57
N HIS A 194 -15.00 8.20 -14.46
CA HIS A 194 -14.80 7.62 -13.14
C HIS A 194 -15.84 6.54 -12.82
N ASP A 195 -17.12 6.85 -13.07
CA ASP A 195 -18.23 5.95 -12.78
C ASP A 195 -18.16 4.66 -13.62
N ASP A 196 -17.81 4.80 -14.91
CA ASP A 196 -17.63 3.65 -15.83
C ASP A 196 -16.45 2.77 -15.42
N PHE A 197 -15.30 3.39 -15.09
CA PHE A 197 -14.11 2.64 -14.67
C PHE A 197 -14.33 1.89 -13.35
N ARG A 198 -15.14 2.45 -12.45
CA ARG A 198 -15.58 1.83 -11.19
C ARG A 198 -16.80 0.92 -11.38
N ASN A 199 -17.42 0.91 -12.56
CA ASN A 199 -18.69 0.23 -12.85
C ASN A 199 -19.74 0.53 -11.77
N LYS A 200 -19.85 1.82 -11.42
CA LYS A 200 -20.72 2.27 -10.32
C LYS A 200 -21.23 3.70 -10.54
N PRO A 201 -22.42 3.87 -11.16
CA PRO A 201 -23.02 5.18 -11.31
C PRO A 201 -23.15 5.96 -10.00
N GLY A 202 -22.72 7.22 -10.01
CA GLY A 202 -22.73 8.12 -8.85
C GLY A 202 -21.53 7.98 -7.92
N SER A 203 -20.54 7.11 -8.25
CA SER A 203 -19.34 6.95 -7.44
C SER A 203 -18.49 8.22 -7.41
N TYR A 204 -18.43 8.96 -8.54
CA TYR A 204 -17.73 10.24 -8.61
C TYR A 204 -18.25 11.25 -7.57
N LYS A 205 -19.56 11.45 -7.53
CA LYS A 205 -20.17 12.37 -6.56
C LYS A 205 -19.90 11.96 -5.13
N ARG A 206 -19.88 10.66 -4.87
CA ARG A 206 -19.59 10.11 -3.53
C ARG A 206 -18.15 10.34 -3.13
N VAL A 207 -17.18 10.04 -4.00
CA VAL A 207 -15.77 10.25 -3.68
C VAL A 207 -15.40 11.71 -3.53
N MET A 208 -15.98 12.60 -4.35
CA MET A 208 -15.76 14.05 -4.21
C MET A 208 -16.24 14.56 -2.85
N ARG A 209 -17.42 14.13 -2.39
CA ARG A 209 -17.89 14.44 -1.03
C ARG A 209 -16.97 13.83 0.04
N ALA A 210 -16.51 12.59 -0.16
CA ALA A 210 -15.64 11.91 0.79
C ALA A 210 -14.27 12.62 0.96
N ILE A 211 -13.77 13.30 -0.07
CA ILE A 211 -12.59 14.16 0.00
C ILE A 211 -12.83 15.27 1.07
N ASP A 212 -13.93 16.00 0.94
CA ASP A 212 -14.25 17.09 1.87
C ASP A 212 -14.49 16.56 3.29
N SER A 213 -15.25 15.47 3.43
CA SER A 213 -15.51 14.84 4.73
C SER A 213 -14.22 14.38 5.43
N THR A 214 -13.25 13.84 4.66
CA THR A 214 -11.94 13.42 5.18
C THR A 214 -11.15 14.61 5.75
N VAL A 215 -11.06 15.68 4.97
CA VAL A 215 -10.34 16.90 5.37
C VAL A 215 -10.99 17.56 6.58
N ASN A 216 -12.32 17.70 6.56
CA ASN A 216 -13.10 18.31 7.64
C ASN A 216 -12.99 17.55 8.97
N ALA A 217 -12.84 16.22 8.91
CA ALA A 217 -12.60 15.38 10.09
C ALA A 217 -11.15 15.46 10.62
N GLY A 218 -10.25 16.16 9.94
CA GLY A 218 -8.84 16.25 10.31
C GLY A 218 -8.06 14.95 10.10
N LEU A 219 -8.52 14.09 9.17
CA LEU A 219 -7.81 12.92 8.68
C LEU A 219 -6.82 13.33 7.59
N ASN A 220 -5.68 12.65 7.52
CA ASN A 220 -4.79 12.81 6.38
C ASN A 220 -5.45 12.20 5.14
N LEU A 221 -5.42 12.92 4.01
CA LEU A 221 -5.96 12.47 2.74
C LEU A 221 -4.83 12.06 1.80
N LEU A 222 -5.03 10.95 1.12
CA LEU A 222 -4.26 10.49 -0.03
C LEU A 222 -5.27 10.12 -1.13
N LEU A 223 -5.05 10.58 -2.35
CA LEU A 223 -5.80 10.10 -3.51
C LEU A 223 -5.05 8.93 -4.14
N SER A 224 -5.78 7.97 -4.70
CA SER A 224 -5.19 6.86 -5.44
C SER A 224 -5.94 6.59 -6.74
N THR A 225 -5.19 6.24 -7.77
CA THR A 225 -5.73 5.87 -9.08
C THR A 225 -5.00 4.67 -9.66
N VAL A 226 -5.67 3.96 -10.56
CA VAL A 226 -5.07 2.90 -11.36
C VAL A 226 -4.84 3.41 -12.76
N LEU A 227 -3.57 3.51 -13.14
CA LEU A 227 -3.15 3.98 -14.47
C LEU A 227 -3.23 2.83 -15.48
N ILE A 228 -3.90 3.06 -16.59
CA ILE A 228 -3.95 2.15 -17.73
C ILE A 228 -3.12 2.65 -18.91
N ARG A 229 -2.86 1.77 -19.88
CA ARG A 229 -2.05 2.04 -21.07
C ARG A 229 -2.48 3.32 -21.80
N GLY A 230 -1.48 4.17 -22.10
CA GLY A 230 -1.66 5.42 -22.83
C GLY A 230 -2.22 6.58 -21.99
N GLN A 231 -2.77 6.32 -20.82
CA GLN A 231 -3.40 7.32 -19.95
C GLN A 231 -2.45 8.43 -19.46
N PRO A 232 -1.15 8.19 -19.20
CA PRO A 232 -0.24 9.24 -18.74
C PRO A 232 -0.10 10.43 -19.69
N LYS A 233 -0.49 10.26 -20.97
CA LYS A 233 -0.42 11.28 -22.02
C LYS A 233 -1.72 12.07 -22.18
N THR A 234 -2.80 11.65 -21.51
CA THR A 234 -4.12 12.27 -21.67
C THR A 234 -4.25 13.53 -20.80
N GLN A 235 -5.02 14.50 -21.32
CA GLN A 235 -5.31 15.73 -20.57
C GLN A 235 -6.07 15.40 -19.28
N ALA A 236 -7.01 14.47 -19.31
CA ALA A 236 -7.79 14.05 -18.13
C ALA A 236 -6.89 13.55 -16.98
N PHE A 237 -5.85 12.78 -17.28
CA PHE A 237 -4.89 12.33 -16.26
C PHE A 237 -4.01 13.48 -15.73
N LEU A 238 -3.57 14.39 -16.63
CA LEU A 238 -2.81 15.57 -16.22
C LEU A 238 -3.65 16.51 -15.34
N ASP A 239 -4.92 16.66 -15.66
CA ASP A 239 -5.87 17.44 -14.84
C ASP A 239 -6.05 16.82 -13.44
N LEU A 240 -6.10 15.50 -13.35
CA LEU A 240 -6.14 14.79 -12.04
C LEU A 240 -4.85 15.01 -11.24
N CYS A 241 -3.68 14.99 -11.89
CA CYS A 241 -2.39 15.29 -11.27
C CYS A 241 -2.36 16.74 -10.73
N GLN A 242 -2.85 17.68 -11.54
CA GLN A 242 -2.94 19.09 -11.17
C GLN A 242 -3.92 19.31 -10.01
N PHE A 243 -5.09 18.68 -10.06
CA PHE A 243 -6.10 18.72 -9.00
C PHE A 243 -5.55 18.30 -7.63
N ALA A 244 -4.81 17.21 -7.58
CA ALA A 244 -4.17 16.73 -6.35
C ALA A 244 -3.10 17.71 -5.87
N THR A 245 -2.29 18.23 -6.80
CA THR A 245 -1.22 19.20 -6.51
C THR A 245 -1.75 20.50 -5.94
N ASP A 246 -2.81 21.08 -6.55
CA ASP A 246 -3.44 22.34 -6.12
C ASP A 246 -4.05 22.23 -4.72
N ARG A 247 -4.53 21.05 -4.36
CA ARG A 247 -5.06 20.75 -3.02
C ARG A 247 -3.99 20.36 -2.01
N ASN A 248 -2.74 20.35 -2.41
CA ASN A 248 -1.62 19.86 -1.59
C ASN A 248 -1.84 18.43 -1.07
N VAL A 249 -2.54 17.58 -1.85
CA VAL A 249 -2.82 16.17 -1.56
C VAL A 249 -1.95 15.31 -2.46
N GLY A 250 -1.34 14.25 -1.92
CA GLY A 250 -0.61 13.28 -2.73
C GLY A 250 -1.56 12.47 -3.62
N LEU A 251 -1.14 12.18 -4.85
CA LEU A 251 -1.77 11.22 -5.73
C LEU A 251 -0.88 9.99 -5.86
N TYR A 252 -1.31 8.88 -5.25
CA TYR A 252 -0.67 7.58 -5.43
C TYR A 252 -1.17 6.94 -6.72
N VAL A 253 -0.26 6.67 -7.64
CA VAL A 253 -0.58 6.05 -8.92
C VAL A 253 -0.12 4.61 -8.91
N SER A 254 -1.06 3.68 -8.96
CA SER A 254 -0.80 2.26 -9.20
C SER A 254 -0.89 1.98 -10.70
N TYR A 255 -0.13 1.00 -11.19
CA TYR A 255 -0.26 0.53 -12.57
C TYR A 255 -1.32 -0.55 -12.66
N ALA A 256 -2.06 -0.61 -13.76
CA ALA A 256 -2.77 -1.82 -14.15
C ALA A 256 -1.74 -2.93 -14.40
N LYS A 257 -1.93 -4.05 -13.73
CA LYS A 257 -1.03 -5.22 -13.78
C LYS A 257 -1.84 -6.44 -14.20
N PRO A 258 -1.22 -7.45 -14.80
CA PRO A 258 -1.91 -8.65 -15.27
C PRO A 258 -2.32 -9.55 -14.08
N THR A 259 -3.23 -9.05 -13.24
CA THR A 259 -3.79 -9.74 -12.09
C THR A 259 -5.24 -9.32 -11.87
N GLY A 260 -6.06 -10.19 -11.29
CA GLY A 260 -7.50 -9.98 -11.15
C GLY A 260 -8.17 -9.66 -12.49
N SER A 261 -9.10 -8.72 -12.52
CA SER A 261 -9.83 -8.35 -13.76
C SER A 261 -8.90 -7.90 -14.89
N CYS A 262 -7.74 -7.33 -14.60
CA CYS A 262 -6.81 -6.91 -15.66
C CYS A 262 -6.12 -8.08 -16.39
N THR A 263 -6.24 -9.32 -15.92
CA THR A 263 -5.77 -10.50 -16.66
C THR A 263 -6.56 -10.70 -17.95
N ASP A 264 -7.86 -10.37 -17.91
CA ASP A 264 -8.76 -10.47 -19.06
C ASP A 264 -8.73 -9.20 -19.93
N HIS A 265 -7.97 -8.16 -19.49
CA HIS A 265 -7.84 -6.86 -20.13
C HIS A 265 -6.36 -6.50 -20.39
N PRO A 266 -5.63 -7.25 -21.24
CA PRO A 266 -4.22 -6.99 -21.51
C PRO A 266 -3.97 -5.60 -22.11
N GLU A 267 -4.99 -4.99 -22.73
CA GLU A 267 -4.97 -3.61 -23.22
C GLU A 267 -4.82 -2.57 -22.10
N PHE A 268 -5.15 -2.89 -20.86
CA PHE A 268 -4.97 -1.99 -19.71
C PHE A 268 -3.52 -1.97 -19.21
N VAL A 269 -2.79 -3.08 -19.39
CA VAL A 269 -1.42 -3.19 -18.87
C VAL A 269 -0.52 -2.14 -19.52
N ILE A 270 0.11 -1.30 -18.70
CA ILE A 270 0.93 -0.18 -19.16
C ILE A 270 2.16 -0.66 -19.93
N THR A 271 2.68 0.23 -20.77
CA THR A 271 3.96 0.05 -21.46
C THR A 271 5.10 0.63 -20.62
N LYS A 272 6.35 0.28 -20.99
CA LYS A 272 7.53 0.93 -20.41
C LYS A 272 7.52 2.45 -20.66
N GLU A 273 7.05 2.89 -21.82
CA GLU A 273 6.91 4.32 -22.14
C GLU A 273 5.94 5.02 -21.17
N ASP A 274 4.80 4.40 -20.86
CA ASP A 274 3.84 4.95 -19.90
C ASP A 274 4.47 5.08 -18.50
N ALA A 275 5.23 4.08 -18.05
CA ALA A 275 5.93 4.12 -16.78
C ALA A 275 7.00 5.23 -16.75
N ASP A 276 7.76 5.40 -17.83
CA ASP A 276 8.78 6.45 -17.93
C ASP A 276 8.18 7.86 -17.93
N ILE A 277 7.03 8.06 -18.60
CA ILE A 277 6.29 9.33 -18.55
C ILE A 277 5.81 9.60 -17.13
N LEU A 278 5.24 8.62 -16.44
CA LEU A 278 4.79 8.80 -15.07
C LEU A 278 5.93 9.20 -14.12
N ARG A 279 7.11 8.57 -14.26
CA ARG A 279 8.33 8.97 -13.51
C ARG A 279 8.71 10.44 -13.75
N GLN A 280 8.48 10.97 -14.96
CA GLN A 280 8.70 12.38 -15.25
C GLN A 280 7.66 13.29 -14.60
N LEU A 281 6.39 12.85 -14.51
CA LEU A 281 5.32 13.61 -13.86
C LEU A 281 5.54 13.75 -12.34
N GLU A 282 6.20 12.78 -11.69
CA GLU A 282 6.57 12.87 -10.26
C GLU A 282 7.40 14.11 -9.93
N SER A 283 8.16 14.65 -10.90
CA SER A 283 8.94 15.87 -10.70
C SER A 283 8.15 17.17 -10.83
N LYS A 284 6.93 17.10 -11.41
CA LYS A 284 6.09 18.27 -11.72
C LYS A 284 4.87 18.40 -10.81
N TYR A 285 4.36 17.26 -10.33
CA TYR A 285 3.11 17.17 -9.59
C TYR A 285 3.33 16.43 -8.26
N LYS A 286 2.40 16.58 -7.32
CA LYS A 286 2.37 15.74 -6.10
C LYS A 286 1.90 14.31 -6.39
N VAL A 287 2.58 13.67 -7.33
CA VAL A 287 2.32 12.30 -7.80
C VAL A 287 3.46 11.40 -7.35
N PHE A 288 3.14 10.19 -6.96
CA PHE A 288 4.13 9.17 -6.65
C PHE A 288 3.57 7.77 -6.88
N THR A 289 4.48 6.81 -7.05
CA THR A 289 4.14 5.40 -7.22
C THR A 289 4.74 4.56 -6.10
N HIS A 290 4.47 3.25 -6.12
CA HIS A 290 5.19 2.30 -5.26
C HIS A 290 6.70 2.24 -5.54
N MET A 291 7.14 2.76 -6.69
CA MET A 291 8.56 2.84 -7.08
C MET A 291 9.25 4.12 -6.58
N THR A 292 8.49 5.08 -6.09
CA THR A 292 9.00 6.37 -5.61
C THR A 292 9.63 6.21 -4.22
N PRO A 293 10.72 6.93 -3.90
CA PRO A 293 11.44 6.79 -2.62
C PRO A 293 10.64 7.13 -1.36
N SER A 294 9.38 7.58 -1.49
CA SER A 294 8.52 7.87 -0.34
C SER A 294 8.23 6.68 0.59
N TYR A 295 8.58 5.49 0.15
CA TYR A 295 8.50 4.26 0.97
C TYR A 295 9.87 3.80 1.49
N GLY A 296 10.89 4.63 1.35
CA GLY A 296 12.25 4.32 1.74
C GLY A 296 13.27 4.80 0.71
N SER A 297 14.55 4.66 1.01
CA SER A 297 15.64 5.14 0.16
C SER A 297 15.87 4.30 -1.11
N PHE A 298 15.14 3.19 -1.29
CA PHE A 298 15.29 2.32 -2.45
C PHE A 298 14.31 2.72 -3.55
N LYS A 299 14.83 3.36 -4.60
CA LYS A 299 14.10 3.48 -5.86
C LYS A 299 13.99 2.09 -6.48
N GLY A 300 12.77 1.64 -6.73
CA GLY A 300 12.55 0.36 -7.38
C GLY A 300 11.45 -0.48 -6.73
N CYS A 301 11.37 -1.74 -7.11
CA CYS A 301 10.33 -2.65 -6.66
C CYS A 301 10.39 -2.87 -5.14
N ILE A 302 9.28 -2.62 -4.46
CA ILE A 302 9.15 -2.68 -2.99
C ILE A 302 8.63 -4.03 -2.48
N THR A 303 8.55 -5.06 -3.32
CA THR A 303 8.13 -6.42 -2.88
C THR A 303 8.88 -6.82 -1.61
N VAL A 304 8.16 -7.26 -0.60
CA VAL A 304 8.61 -7.63 0.75
C VAL A 304 9.27 -6.48 1.50
N LYS A 305 10.14 -5.69 0.84
CA LYS A 305 10.94 -4.63 1.47
C LYS A 305 10.10 -3.48 1.99
N GLY A 306 9.15 -3.00 1.19
CA GLY A 306 8.33 -1.83 1.50
C GLY A 306 6.85 -2.13 1.66
N ILE A 307 6.37 -3.31 1.23
CA ILE A 307 4.98 -3.71 1.32
C ILE A 307 4.84 -5.23 1.36
N ILE A 308 3.89 -5.70 2.14
CA ILE A 308 3.34 -7.07 2.11
C ILE A 308 1.83 -7.00 2.21
N THR A 309 1.15 -8.06 1.75
CA THR A 309 -0.30 -8.18 1.93
C THR A 309 -0.63 -9.42 2.76
N VAL A 310 -1.40 -9.23 3.80
CA VAL A 310 -2.03 -10.31 4.58
C VAL A 310 -3.41 -10.53 4.01
N THR A 311 -3.66 -11.70 3.43
CA THR A 311 -4.96 -12.08 2.88
C THR A 311 -5.95 -12.49 3.96
N SER A 312 -7.22 -12.62 3.59
CA SER A 312 -8.28 -13.09 4.50
C SER A 312 -8.03 -14.49 5.08
N THR A 313 -7.15 -15.28 4.50
CA THR A 313 -6.79 -16.64 4.95
C THR A 313 -5.48 -16.71 5.70
N GLY A 314 -4.86 -15.55 6.00
CA GLY A 314 -3.58 -15.50 6.71
C GLY A 314 -2.34 -15.77 5.85
N GLU A 315 -2.53 -16.00 4.55
CA GLU A 315 -1.41 -16.04 3.60
C GLU A 315 -0.79 -14.65 3.46
N ILE A 316 0.51 -14.60 3.36
CA ILE A 316 1.23 -13.35 3.04
C ILE A 316 1.71 -13.39 1.60
N THR A 317 1.33 -12.37 0.82
CA THR A 317 1.89 -12.12 -0.51
C THR A 317 2.94 -11.01 -0.46
N PRO A 318 3.97 -11.05 -1.35
CA PRO A 318 5.08 -10.08 -1.31
C PRO A 318 4.68 -8.67 -1.74
N CYS A 319 3.56 -8.52 -2.42
CA CYS A 319 2.87 -7.27 -2.76
C CYS A 319 1.42 -7.58 -3.16
N PRO A 320 0.52 -6.57 -3.28
CA PRO A 320 -0.89 -6.81 -3.58
C PRO A 320 -1.19 -7.33 -5.00
N TYR A 321 -0.18 -7.53 -5.83
CA TYR A 321 -0.33 -7.92 -7.25
C TYR A 321 0.42 -9.20 -7.61
N ILE A 322 1.12 -9.82 -6.66
CA ILE A 322 1.78 -11.12 -6.86
C ILE A 322 1.01 -12.15 -6.06
N ASP A 323 0.25 -12.97 -6.78
CA ASP A 323 -0.65 -13.97 -6.21
C ASP A 323 0.10 -15.27 -5.81
N PHE A 324 1.34 -15.13 -5.34
CA PHE A 324 2.16 -16.19 -4.75
C PHE A 324 2.36 -15.92 -3.26
N SER A 325 2.05 -16.90 -2.43
CA SER A 325 2.29 -16.81 -0.99
C SER A 325 3.77 -16.93 -0.67
N ILE A 326 4.24 -16.14 0.29
CA ILE A 326 5.57 -16.30 0.91
C ILE A 326 5.49 -16.94 2.30
N GLY A 327 4.30 -17.35 2.72
CA GLY A 327 4.03 -18.08 3.97
C GLY A 327 2.68 -17.75 4.55
N ASN A 328 2.28 -18.53 5.56
CA ASN A 328 0.99 -18.40 6.24
C ASN A 328 1.20 -18.10 7.73
N LEU A 329 0.49 -17.11 8.25
CA LEU A 329 0.59 -16.66 9.65
C LEU A 329 0.00 -17.65 10.68
N TYR A 330 -0.66 -18.71 10.23
CA TYR A 330 -1.05 -19.82 11.09
C TYR A 330 0.06 -20.86 11.25
N GLU A 331 1.08 -20.82 10.39
CA GLU A 331 2.17 -21.81 10.34
C GLU A 331 3.53 -21.20 10.72
N ASN A 332 3.74 -19.93 10.37
CA ASN A 332 5.02 -19.24 10.52
C ASN A 332 4.83 -17.89 11.22
N SER A 333 5.85 -17.42 11.91
CA SER A 333 5.93 -16.05 12.42
C SER A 333 6.10 -15.06 11.25
N LEU A 334 5.67 -13.81 11.48
CA LEU A 334 5.85 -12.73 10.50
C LEU A 334 7.32 -12.56 10.11
N LYS A 335 8.24 -12.67 11.10
CA LYS A 335 9.68 -12.59 10.83
C LYS A 335 10.17 -13.68 9.89
N GLU A 336 9.82 -14.94 10.13
CA GLU A 336 10.22 -16.07 9.27
C GLU A 336 9.71 -15.89 7.84
N ILE A 337 8.48 -15.39 7.68
CA ILE A 337 7.88 -15.12 6.38
C ILE A 337 8.64 -14.01 5.64
N LEU A 338 8.94 -12.90 6.33
CA LEU A 338 9.72 -11.80 5.75
C LEU A 338 11.13 -12.24 5.37
N ASP A 339 11.81 -12.99 6.23
CA ASP A 339 13.14 -13.54 5.97
C ASP A 339 13.13 -14.50 4.74
N ARG A 340 12.09 -15.33 4.62
CA ARG A 340 11.88 -16.20 3.45
C ARG A 340 11.71 -15.38 2.18
N GLY A 341 10.84 -14.38 2.21
CA GLY A 341 10.62 -13.48 1.08
C GLY A 341 11.91 -12.78 0.64
N MET A 342 12.72 -12.31 1.59
CA MET A 342 13.98 -11.62 1.29
C MET A 342 15.08 -12.56 0.73
N ARG A 343 15.04 -13.84 1.06
CA ARG A 343 15.96 -14.83 0.46
C ARG A 343 15.56 -15.25 -0.95
N ASN A 344 14.32 -14.99 -1.37
CA ASN A 344 13.86 -15.35 -2.71
C ASN A 344 14.60 -14.55 -3.78
N PRO A 345 15.14 -15.19 -4.84
CA PRO A 345 15.94 -14.54 -5.87
C PRO A 345 15.16 -13.54 -6.73
N TRP A 346 13.84 -13.64 -6.79
CA TRP A 346 12.97 -12.67 -7.46
C TRP A 346 12.64 -11.46 -6.57
N LEU A 347 12.42 -11.68 -5.27
CA LEU A 347 11.85 -10.69 -4.37
C LEU A 347 12.91 -9.91 -3.58
N GLY A 348 13.96 -10.57 -3.10
CA GLY A 348 14.97 -9.98 -2.23
C GLY A 348 15.89 -8.96 -2.90
N PRO A 349 16.47 -9.26 -4.09
CA PRO A 349 17.36 -8.32 -4.77
C PRO A 349 16.70 -6.98 -5.10
N HIS A 350 17.51 -5.91 -5.14
CA HIS A 350 17.04 -4.64 -5.66
C HIS A 350 16.70 -4.74 -7.15
N ARG A 351 15.53 -4.24 -7.54
CA ARG A 351 15.06 -4.18 -8.93
C ARG A 351 14.63 -2.76 -9.25
N PRO A 352 15.19 -2.14 -10.30
CA PRO A 352 14.81 -0.78 -10.70
C PRO A 352 13.40 -0.70 -11.28
N ASP A 353 12.90 -1.80 -11.84
CA ASP A 353 11.60 -1.91 -12.50
C ASP A 353 10.61 -2.74 -11.66
N CYS A 354 9.31 -2.54 -11.88
CA CYS A 354 8.26 -3.28 -11.18
C CYS A 354 8.22 -4.73 -11.62
N LEU A 355 8.46 -5.68 -10.71
CA LEU A 355 8.54 -7.10 -11.01
C LEU A 355 7.29 -7.63 -11.75
N ILE A 356 6.09 -7.33 -11.24
CA ILE A 356 4.82 -7.80 -11.82
C ILE A 356 4.23 -6.84 -12.86
N GLY A 357 4.83 -5.67 -13.05
CA GLY A 357 4.33 -4.69 -14.04
C GLY A 357 5.25 -4.47 -15.23
N GLU A 358 6.55 -4.76 -15.09
CA GLU A 358 7.56 -4.39 -16.10
C GLU A 358 8.53 -5.54 -16.45
N ASP A 359 8.60 -6.65 -15.68
CA ASP A 359 9.46 -7.81 -15.99
C ASP A 359 8.68 -8.87 -16.79
N PRO A 360 8.90 -8.99 -18.13
CA PRO A 360 8.11 -9.90 -18.96
C PRO A 360 8.26 -11.37 -18.58
N LYS A 361 9.45 -11.77 -18.07
CA LYS A 361 9.70 -13.16 -17.68
C LYS A 361 8.86 -13.49 -16.44
N PHE A 362 8.90 -12.64 -15.43
CA PHE A 362 8.12 -12.85 -14.21
C PHE A 362 6.61 -12.77 -14.47
N ILE A 363 6.16 -11.79 -15.26
CA ILE A 363 4.75 -11.64 -15.66
C ILE A 363 4.24 -12.93 -16.32
N LYS A 364 5.01 -13.49 -17.26
CA LYS A 364 4.65 -14.74 -17.94
C LYS A 364 4.50 -15.88 -16.94
N ILE A 365 5.50 -16.10 -16.08
CA ILE A 365 5.49 -17.16 -15.06
C ILE A 365 4.28 -16.97 -14.13
N HIS A 366 4.05 -15.76 -13.65
CA HIS A 366 2.93 -15.45 -12.77
C HIS A 366 1.59 -15.75 -13.43
N THR A 367 1.36 -15.24 -14.64
CA THR A 367 0.10 -15.43 -15.35
C THR A 367 -0.16 -16.90 -15.68
N GLU A 368 0.85 -17.63 -16.16
CA GLU A 368 0.72 -19.06 -16.47
C GLU A 368 0.37 -19.91 -15.25
N LYS A 369 0.90 -19.57 -14.07
CA LYS A 369 0.63 -20.30 -12.83
C LYS A 369 -0.70 -19.93 -12.18
N THR A 370 -1.12 -18.67 -12.27
CA THR A 370 -2.32 -18.16 -11.58
C THR A 370 -3.60 -18.32 -12.39
N THR A 371 -3.51 -18.33 -13.72
CA THR A 371 -4.68 -18.48 -14.58
C THR A 371 -5.38 -19.82 -14.33
N GLY A 372 -6.66 -19.77 -13.98
CA GLY A 372 -7.48 -20.95 -13.69
C GLY A 372 -7.18 -21.62 -12.34
N ALA A 373 -6.35 -21.02 -11.49
CA ALA A 373 -6.12 -21.53 -10.15
C ALA A 373 -7.40 -21.44 -9.31
N LYS A 374 -7.75 -22.55 -8.62
CA LYS A 374 -8.96 -22.62 -7.80
C LYS A 374 -8.90 -21.69 -6.58
N HIS A 375 -7.72 -21.52 -6.02
CA HIS A 375 -7.49 -20.68 -4.84
C HIS A 375 -6.22 -19.88 -5.01
N LEU A 376 -6.30 -18.61 -4.72
CA LEU A 376 -5.17 -17.70 -4.65
C LEU A 376 -5.02 -17.17 -3.20
N PRO A 377 -3.81 -16.75 -2.80
CA PRO A 377 -2.57 -16.91 -3.55
C PRO A 377 -2.14 -18.36 -3.64
N LEU A 378 -1.31 -18.70 -4.64
CA LEU A 378 -0.70 -20.02 -4.73
C LEU A 378 0.26 -20.24 -3.56
N PRO A 379 0.25 -21.43 -2.94
CA PRO A 379 1.23 -21.77 -1.91
C PRO A 379 2.67 -21.61 -2.40
N TRP A 380 3.62 -21.34 -1.48
CA TRP A 380 5.03 -21.13 -1.77
C TRP A 380 5.62 -22.13 -2.78
N GLY A 381 5.46 -23.44 -2.53
CA GLY A 381 6.01 -24.49 -3.38
C GLY A 381 5.36 -24.61 -4.77
N GLN A 382 4.24 -23.92 -5.03
CA GLN A 382 3.59 -23.84 -6.34
C GLN A 382 3.94 -22.54 -7.05
N GLY A 383 3.93 -21.41 -6.33
CA GLY A 383 4.26 -20.10 -6.87
C GLY A 383 5.73 -20.00 -7.25
N PHE A 384 6.62 -20.35 -6.32
CA PHE A 384 8.08 -20.29 -6.48
C PHE A 384 8.67 -21.70 -6.57
N SER A 385 8.56 -22.37 -7.72
CA SER A 385 9.08 -23.72 -7.98
C SER A 385 10.13 -23.72 -9.09
N GLY A 386 11.01 -24.73 -9.11
CA GLY A 386 12.11 -24.83 -10.07
C GLY A 386 13.24 -23.84 -9.76
N ASP A 387 13.75 -23.14 -10.78
CA ASP A 387 14.77 -22.09 -10.64
C ASP A 387 14.28 -20.88 -9.84
N ASP A 388 12.97 -20.80 -9.54
CA ASP A 388 12.33 -19.78 -8.75
C ASP A 388 12.26 -20.11 -7.25
N SER A 389 12.63 -21.37 -6.89
CA SER A 389 12.65 -21.80 -5.49
C SER A 389 13.80 -21.14 -4.73
N LEU A 390 13.62 -21.00 -3.43
CA LEU A 390 14.76 -20.69 -2.55
C LEU A 390 15.78 -21.81 -2.65
N ILE A 391 17.01 -21.42 -2.77
CA ILE A 391 18.14 -22.26 -2.39
C ILE A 391 18.12 -22.27 -0.87
N ASP A 392 17.87 -23.44 -0.27
CA ASP A 392 17.94 -23.65 1.18
C ASP A 392 19.30 -23.29 1.75
#